data_70c6a0688bf3f953292c303b05655d8d
#
_entry.id   70c6a0688bf3f953292c303b05655d8d
#
_cell.length_a   1.000
_cell.length_b   1.000
_cell.length_c   1.000
_cell.angle_alpha   90.00
_cell.angle_beta   90.00
_cell.angle_gamma   90.00
#
_symmetry.space_group_name_H-M   'P 1'
#
loop_
_entity.id
_entity.type
_entity.pdbx_description
1 polymer ?
#
loop_
_entity_poly.entity_id
_entity_poly.type
_entity_poly.pdbx_seq_one_letter_code
_entity_poly.pdbx_strand_id
1 'polypeptide(L)'
;YKLNIPSSEGVTLTDIPAVNLNMKNIALSDKNFGDIVVSNDIFSFTFSTEKGLPTSFIYKGEELLAGEIKPNFWRAPTLNDDVDHNALPKWLNANLNELTIKPVSFHTDKIDDSQVFIKADLELVNDKGEVIIATEQVYVINGFGDIVVSNNIQASDVVTTLPKIGTQLLMPLQYNKVKFFGKDTENYPDRNSSGKIRVYERNAADFFELHEEP
;
A
#
# COMPACT_ATOMS: atom_id res chain seq x y z
N TYR A 1 6.11 23.49 -8.80
CA TYR A 1 5.43 22.48 -9.64
C TYR A 1 4.21 22.01 -8.87
N LYS A 2 3.00 22.42 -9.29
CA LYS A 2 1.77 21.78 -8.83
C LYS A 2 1.78 20.37 -9.45
N LEU A 3 1.90 19.35 -8.63
CA LEU A 3 1.61 17.97 -9.03
C LEU A 3 0.11 17.95 -9.36
N ASN A 4 -0.25 18.05 -10.63
CA ASN A 4 -1.60 17.69 -11.06
C ASN A 4 -1.67 16.15 -10.97
N ILE A 5 -1.96 15.64 -9.79
CA ILE A 5 -2.55 14.32 -9.66
C ILE A 5 -3.93 14.49 -10.29
N PRO A 6 -4.27 13.77 -11.37
CA PRO A 6 -5.63 13.82 -11.89
C PRO A 6 -6.56 13.61 -10.70
N SER A 7 -7.48 14.54 -10.49
CA SER A 7 -8.54 14.35 -9.50
C SER A 7 -9.09 12.96 -9.79
N SER A 8 -8.98 12.07 -8.82
CA SER A 8 -9.55 10.76 -8.88
C SER A 8 -11.07 10.94 -9.07
N GLU A 9 -11.53 10.98 -10.30
CA GLU A 9 -12.80 10.38 -10.59
C GLU A 9 -12.60 8.96 -10.11
N GLY A 10 -13.22 8.62 -8.99
CA GLY A 10 -12.94 7.39 -8.28
C GLY A 10 -12.95 6.23 -9.27
N VAL A 11 -12.06 5.28 -9.08
CA VAL A 11 -12.14 3.99 -9.79
C VAL A 11 -13.58 3.54 -9.61
N THR A 12 -14.37 3.74 -10.64
CA THR A 12 -15.73 3.25 -10.65
C THR A 12 -15.61 1.74 -10.81
N LEU A 13 -16.43 0.99 -10.09
CA LEU A 13 -16.49 -0.48 -10.19
C LEU A 13 -16.60 -0.99 -11.65
N THR A 14 -16.90 -0.09 -12.60
CA THR A 14 -16.95 -0.33 -14.05
C THR A 14 -15.58 -0.52 -14.71
N ASP A 15 -14.48 -0.13 -14.06
CA ASP A 15 -13.11 -0.29 -14.57
C ASP A 15 -12.51 -1.67 -14.23
N ILE A 16 -13.27 -2.51 -13.54
CA ILE A 16 -12.86 -3.89 -13.23
C ILE A 16 -12.95 -4.71 -14.53
N PRO A 17 -11.86 -5.43 -14.90
CA PRO A 17 -11.86 -6.26 -16.10
C PRO A 17 -13.07 -7.21 -16.13
N ALA A 18 -13.65 -7.39 -17.31
CA ALA A 18 -14.80 -8.28 -17.51
C ALA A 18 -14.57 -9.64 -16.86
N VAL A 19 -15.56 -10.11 -16.11
CA VAL A 19 -15.54 -11.37 -15.36
C VAL A 19 -15.10 -12.53 -16.26
N ASN A 20 -14.00 -13.16 -15.91
CA ASN A 20 -13.62 -14.41 -16.55
C ASN A 20 -14.60 -15.51 -16.11
N LEU A 21 -15.27 -16.15 -17.07
CA LEU A 21 -16.30 -17.17 -16.83
C LEU A 21 -15.85 -18.37 -15.97
N ASN A 22 -14.55 -18.48 -15.68
CA ASN A 22 -13.94 -19.54 -14.85
C ASN A 22 -13.52 -19.05 -13.46
N MET A 23 -13.87 -17.83 -13.03
CA MET A 23 -13.60 -17.41 -11.67
C MET A 23 -14.36 -18.27 -10.67
N LYS A 24 -13.66 -18.64 -9.57
CA LYS A 24 -14.29 -19.38 -8.47
C LYS A 24 -15.11 -18.46 -7.60
N ASN A 25 -16.17 -19.00 -7.04
CA ASN A 25 -16.98 -18.30 -6.05
C ASN A 25 -16.16 -17.99 -4.81
N ILE A 26 -16.50 -16.90 -4.15
CA ILE A 26 -15.84 -16.42 -2.93
C ILE A 26 -16.82 -16.50 -1.77
N ALA A 27 -16.33 -17.00 -0.64
CA ALA A 27 -16.98 -16.87 0.65
C ALA A 27 -16.55 -15.55 1.30
N LEU A 28 -17.50 -14.76 1.75
CA LEU A 28 -17.29 -13.61 2.61
C LEU A 28 -17.79 -13.95 4.01
N SER A 29 -16.92 -13.93 4.98
CA SER A 29 -17.24 -14.13 6.39
C SER A 29 -17.03 -12.80 7.12
N ASP A 30 -18.12 -12.16 7.46
CA ASP A 30 -18.15 -11.03 8.39
C ASP A 30 -18.43 -11.59 9.77
N LYS A 31 -17.41 -11.66 10.60
CA LYS A 31 -17.58 -12.01 12.01
C LYS A 31 -17.91 -10.72 12.73
N ASN A 32 -19.17 -10.51 13.08
CA ASN A 32 -19.61 -9.39 13.90
C ASN A 32 -18.63 -9.15 15.04
N PHE A 33 -17.91 -8.02 15.01
CA PHE A 33 -16.81 -7.64 15.90
C PHE A 33 -15.49 -8.42 15.75
N GLY A 34 -15.14 -8.86 14.53
CA GLY A 34 -13.87 -9.54 14.27
C GLY A 34 -13.34 -9.26 12.86
N ASP A 35 -12.38 -10.08 12.45
CA ASP A 35 -11.76 -9.95 11.15
C ASP A 35 -12.73 -10.33 10.02
N ILE A 36 -12.67 -9.59 8.91
CA ILE A 36 -13.33 -9.94 7.66
C ILE A 36 -12.45 -10.95 6.93
N VAL A 37 -13.02 -12.10 6.55
CA VAL A 37 -12.30 -13.12 5.79
C VAL A 37 -12.96 -13.33 4.44
N VAL A 38 -12.17 -13.15 3.38
CA VAL A 38 -12.54 -13.40 1.98
C VAL A 38 -11.77 -14.62 1.50
N SER A 39 -12.45 -15.70 1.13
CA SER A 39 -11.74 -16.95 0.84
C SER A 39 -12.44 -17.85 -0.18
N ASN A 40 -11.67 -18.77 -0.75
CA ASN A 40 -12.13 -19.96 -1.46
C ASN A 40 -11.10 -21.10 -1.26
N ASP A 41 -11.13 -22.12 -2.12
CA ASP A 41 -10.19 -23.25 -2.07
C ASP A 41 -8.75 -22.90 -2.53
N ILE A 42 -8.52 -21.70 -3.07
CA ILE A 42 -7.20 -21.25 -3.55
C ILE A 42 -6.54 -20.32 -2.55
N PHE A 43 -7.32 -19.42 -1.93
CA PHE A 43 -6.79 -18.37 -1.06
C PHE A 43 -7.68 -18.05 0.14
N SER A 44 -7.08 -17.39 1.12
CA SER A 44 -7.77 -16.74 2.24
C SER A 44 -7.11 -15.38 2.51
N PHE A 45 -7.90 -14.32 2.43
CA PHE A 45 -7.46 -12.95 2.75
C PHE A 45 -8.19 -12.46 3.98
N THR A 46 -7.42 -12.02 4.99
CA THR A 46 -7.95 -11.54 6.27
C THR A 46 -7.70 -10.05 6.42
N PHE A 47 -8.78 -9.31 6.67
CA PHE A 47 -8.75 -7.89 6.98
C PHE A 47 -9.18 -7.68 8.44
N SER A 48 -8.30 -7.09 9.24
CA SER A 48 -8.60 -6.79 10.64
C SER A 48 -9.41 -5.51 10.75
N THR A 49 -10.62 -5.62 11.29
CA THR A 49 -11.47 -4.45 11.51
C THR A 49 -10.97 -3.57 12.66
N GLU A 50 -10.28 -4.16 13.63
CA GLU A 50 -9.65 -3.43 14.73
C GLU A 50 -8.50 -2.54 14.24
N LYS A 51 -7.70 -3.04 13.30
CA LYS A 51 -6.55 -2.30 12.74
C LYS A 51 -6.90 -1.49 11.51
N GLY A 52 -8.02 -1.81 10.84
CA GLY A 52 -8.38 -1.24 9.55
C GLY A 52 -7.47 -1.68 8.40
N LEU A 53 -6.76 -2.81 8.53
CA LEU A 53 -5.69 -3.22 7.62
C LEU A 53 -5.76 -4.72 7.31
N PRO A 54 -5.29 -5.15 6.12
CA PRO A 54 -5.03 -6.56 5.85
C PRO A 54 -3.91 -7.10 6.73
N THR A 55 -4.12 -8.28 7.32
CA THR A 55 -3.21 -8.91 8.28
C THR A 55 -2.72 -10.30 7.86
N SER A 56 -3.41 -10.96 6.91
CA SER A 56 -3.01 -12.26 6.39
C SER A 56 -3.44 -12.42 4.95
N PHE A 57 -2.60 -13.03 4.15
CA PHE A 57 -2.92 -13.48 2.81
C PHE A 57 -2.31 -14.85 2.54
N ILE A 58 -3.12 -15.88 2.72
CA ILE A 58 -2.74 -17.25 2.43
C ILE A 58 -3.11 -17.56 0.98
N TYR A 59 -2.15 -18.01 0.18
CA TYR A 59 -2.37 -18.42 -1.20
C TYR A 59 -1.82 -19.84 -1.43
N LYS A 60 -2.68 -20.74 -1.87
CA LYS A 60 -2.35 -22.19 -2.04
C LYS A 60 -1.72 -22.83 -0.78
N GLY A 61 -2.22 -22.41 0.38
CA GLY A 61 -1.77 -22.93 1.68
C GLY A 61 -0.52 -22.27 2.26
N GLU A 62 0.07 -21.29 1.57
CA GLU A 62 1.25 -20.55 2.04
C GLU A 62 0.89 -19.12 2.46
N GLU A 63 1.29 -18.71 3.66
CA GLU A 63 1.14 -17.33 4.15
C GLU A 63 2.16 -16.43 3.44
N LEU A 64 1.67 -15.39 2.79
CA LEU A 64 2.48 -14.43 2.04
C LEU A 64 2.85 -13.18 2.84
N LEU A 65 2.22 -12.95 4.00
CA LEU A 65 2.46 -11.78 4.82
C LEU A 65 3.15 -12.17 6.14
N ALA A 66 4.12 -11.37 6.56
CA ALA A 66 4.73 -11.43 7.88
C ALA A 66 4.28 -10.26 8.78
N GLY A 67 3.31 -9.47 8.33
CA GLY A 67 2.74 -8.33 9.04
C GLY A 67 1.65 -7.66 8.19
N GLU A 68 1.14 -6.54 8.67
CA GLU A 68 0.06 -5.81 8.00
C GLU A 68 0.50 -5.20 6.66
N ILE A 69 -0.45 -5.10 5.72
CA ILE A 69 -0.33 -4.21 4.56
C ILE A 69 -0.80 -2.83 4.99
N LYS A 70 0.09 -1.83 4.97
CA LYS A 70 -0.21 -0.49 5.48
C LYS A 70 0.24 0.63 4.55
N PRO A 71 -0.46 1.77 4.54
CA PRO A 71 0.02 2.97 3.86
C PRO A 71 1.34 3.45 4.47
N ASN A 72 2.24 3.95 3.64
CA ASN A 72 3.54 4.45 4.08
C ASN A 72 3.89 5.75 3.36
N PHE A 73 4.10 6.80 4.16
CA PHE A 73 4.42 8.16 3.71
C PHE A 73 5.82 8.60 4.11
N TRP A 74 6.64 7.68 4.63
CA TRP A 74 7.99 7.95 5.11
C TRP A 74 9.05 7.15 4.36
N ARG A 75 10.17 7.78 4.10
CA ARG A 75 11.44 7.15 3.71
C ARG A 75 12.59 7.76 4.48
N ALA A 76 13.70 7.07 4.58
CA ALA A 76 14.93 7.64 5.09
C ALA A 76 15.30 8.89 4.26
N PRO A 77 15.63 10.01 4.90
CA PRO A 77 16.10 11.21 4.19
C PRO A 77 17.48 10.98 3.58
N THR A 78 17.76 11.71 2.50
CA THR A 78 19.09 11.86 1.91
C THR A 78 19.65 13.21 2.29
N LEU A 79 20.96 13.47 2.05
CA LEU A 79 21.56 14.77 2.28
C LEU A 79 20.86 15.90 1.53
N ASN A 80 20.41 15.65 0.30
CA ASN A 80 19.70 16.65 -0.50
C ASN A 80 18.35 17.06 0.12
N ASP A 81 17.71 16.18 0.88
CA ASP A 81 16.44 16.51 1.55
C ASP A 81 16.65 17.50 2.70
N ASP A 82 17.83 17.49 3.34
CA ASP A 82 18.14 18.35 4.48
C ASP A 82 18.79 19.66 4.04
N VAL A 83 19.89 19.60 3.30
CA VAL A 83 20.77 20.75 3.02
C VAL A 83 20.21 21.62 1.90
N ASP A 84 19.82 21.05 0.77
CA ASP A 84 19.50 21.80 -0.45
C ASP A 84 18.04 22.23 -0.54
N HIS A 85 17.12 21.41 -0.03
CA HIS A 85 15.69 21.62 -0.23
C HIS A 85 14.89 21.90 1.04
N ASN A 86 15.54 21.81 2.22
CA ASN A 86 14.88 22.00 3.51
C ASN A 86 13.56 21.21 3.62
N ALA A 87 13.56 19.99 3.08
CA ALA A 87 12.40 19.13 3.03
C ALA A 87 12.26 18.30 4.32
N LEU A 88 13.38 17.79 4.85
CA LEU A 88 13.39 16.99 6.07
C LEU A 88 12.77 17.72 7.27
N PRO A 89 13.10 18.99 7.57
CA PRO A 89 12.44 19.72 8.65
C PRO A 89 10.93 19.84 8.48
N LYS A 90 10.43 19.94 7.24
CA LYS A 90 8.99 19.99 6.95
C LYS A 90 8.32 18.66 7.23
N TRP A 91 8.97 17.54 6.87
CA TRP A 91 8.47 16.19 7.14
C TRP A 91 8.40 15.90 8.63
N LEU A 92 9.46 16.27 9.37
CA LEU A 92 9.52 16.11 10.83
C LEU A 92 8.50 17.01 11.54
N ASN A 93 8.30 18.25 11.07
CA ASN A 93 7.29 19.13 11.62
C ASN A 93 5.85 18.61 11.45
N ALA A 94 5.60 17.86 10.38
CA ALA A 94 4.34 17.13 10.14
C ALA A 94 4.31 15.74 10.81
N ASN A 95 5.34 15.34 11.57
CA ASN A 95 5.48 14.03 12.22
C ASN A 95 5.32 12.84 11.26
N LEU A 96 5.71 12.97 9.99
CA LEU A 96 5.49 11.92 8.98
C LEU A 96 6.22 10.62 9.31
N ASN A 97 7.28 10.66 10.12
CA ASN A 97 8.07 9.51 10.56
C ASN A 97 7.39 8.68 11.67
N GLU A 98 6.41 9.24 12.38
CA GLU A 98 5.83 8.65 13.60
C GLU A 98 4.30 8.63 13.60
N LEU A 99 3.69 8.54 12.40
CA LEU A 99 2.24 8.49 12.29
C LEU A 99 1.66 7.18 12.79
N THR A 100 0.59 7.28 13.57
CA THR A 100 -0.21 6.15 14.03
C THR A 100 -1.45 6.01 13.17
N ILE A 101 -1.73 4.80 12.68
CA ILE A 101 -2.93 4.51 11.89
C ILE A 101 -4.11 4.27 12.84
N LYS A 102 -5.22 4.97 12.59
CA LYS A 102 -6.49 4.80 13.27
C LYS A 102 -7.57 4.44 12.25
N PRO A 103 -8.24 3.31 12.38
CA PRO A 103 -9.42 2.99 11.58
C PRO A 103 -10.58 3.91 11.98
N VAL A 104 -11.27 4.45 10.99
CA VAL A 104 -12.45 5.31 11.16
C VAL A 104 -13.71 4.54 10.85
N SER A 105 -13.76 3.92 9.69
CA SER A 105 -14.88 3.11 9.24
C SER A 105 -14.43 2.01 8.28
N PHE A 106 -15.24 0.99 8.14
CA PHE A 106 -15.08 0.02 7.06
C PHE A 106 -16.44 -0.41 6.55
N HIS A 107 -16.46 -0.82 5.29
CA HIS A 107 -17.64 -1.37 4.63
C HIS A 107 -17.19 -2.49 3.69
N THR A 108 -17.92 -3.59 3.67
CA THR A 108 -17.68 -4.71 2.76
C THR A 108 -18.97 -5.23 2.20
N ASP A 109 -18.93 -5.64 0.93
CA ASP A 109 -20.04 -6.32 0.29
C ASP A 109 -19.54 -7.18 -0.88
N LYS A 110 -20.38 -8.09 -1.35
CA LYS A 110 -20.17 -8.82 -2.58
C LYS A 110 -20.59 -7.97 -3.77
N ILE A 111 -19.70 -7.89 -4.78
CA ILE A 111 -20.05 -7.32 -6.08
C ILE A 111 -20.86 -8.37 -6.86
N ASP A 112 -20.40 -9.63 -6.81
CA ASP A 112 -21.05 -10.83 -7.34
C ASP A 112 -20.55 -12.08 -6.61
N ASP A 113 -20.86 -13.27 -7.11
CA ASP A 113 -20.44 -14.53 -6.49
C ASP A 113 -18.91 -14.75 -6.49
N SER A 114 -18.19 -14.04 -7.35
CA SER A 114 -16.75 -14.19 -7.56
C SER A 114 -15.93 -12.95 -7.19
N GLN A 115 -16.56 -11.89 -6.72
CA GLN A 115 -15.91 -10.62 -6.38
C GLN A 115 -16.47 -10.01 -5.11
N VAL A 116 -15.56 -9.54 -4.26
CA VAL A 116 -15.85 -8.83 -3.00
C VAL A 116 -15.06 -7.53 -2.97
N PHE A 117 -15.62 -6.48 -2.37
CA PHE A 117 -14.86 -5.30 -2.02
C PHE A 117 -14.84 -5.07 -0.51
N ILE A 118 -13.74 -4.48 -0.05
CA ILE A 118 -13.57 -3.95 1.31
C ILE A 118 -13.14 -2.50 1.16
N LYS A 119 -13.89 -1.60 1.72
CA LYS A 119 -13.55 -0.18 1.84
C LYS A 119 -13.18 0.11 3.28
N ALA A 120 -12.06 0.78 3.52
CA ALA A 120 -11.61 1.22 4.82
C ALA A 120 -11.24 2.71 4.78
N ASP A 121 -11.78 3.48 5.71
CA ASP A 121 -11.38 4.85 5.94
C ASP A 121 -10.42 4.88 7.14
N LEU A 122 -9.24 5.45 6.94
CA LEU A 122 -8.18 5.51 7.93
C LEU A 122 -7.74 6.94 8.16
N GLU A 123 -7.38 7.25 9.39
CA GLU A 123 -6.67 8.47 9.76
C GLU A 123 -5.27 8.12 10.25
N LEU A 124 -4.27 8.82 9.73
CA LEU A 124 -2.92 8.77 10.24
C LEU A 124 -2.69 10.01 11.09
N VAL A 125 -2.52 9.78 12.39
CA VAL A 125 -2.45 10.83 13.39
C VAL A 125 -1.05 10.96 13.98
N ASN A 126 -0.68 12.18 14.38
CA ASN A 126 0.55 12.44 15.12
C ASN A 126 0.40 12.10 16.61
N ASP A 127 1.45 12.35 17.39
CA ASP A 127 1.52 12.13 18.84
C ASP A 127 0.49 12.95 19.64
N LYS A 128 0.00 14.07 19.06
CA LYS A 128 -1.04 14.92 19.67
C LYS A 128 -2.45 14.47 19.29
N GLY A 129 -2.60 13.46 18.43
CA GLY A 129 -3.87 12.99 17.92
C GLY A 129 -4.46 13.83 16.79
N GLU A 130 -3.69 14.75 16.22
CA GLU A 130 -4.10 15.53 15.07
C GLU A 130 -4.02 14.69 13.80
N VAL A 131 -5.04 14.77 12.94
CA VAL A 131 -5.07 14.05 11.67
C VAL A 131 -4.11 14.73 10.68
N ILE A 132 -3.07 14.00 10.30
CA ILE A 132 -2.06 14.48 9.35
C ILE A 132 -2.40 14.01 7.94
N ILE A 133 -2.84 12.77 7.80
CA ILE A 133 -3.27 12.19 6.51
C ILE A 133 -4.55 11.39 6.76
N ALA A 134 -5.57 11.63 5.94
CA ALA A 134 -6.73 10.77 5.82
C ALA A 134 -6.61 9.95 4.53
N THR A 135 -6.98 8.68 4.56
CA THR A 135 -6.98 7.82 3.38
C THR A 135 -8.19 6.92 3.34
N GLU A 136 -8.81 6.86 2.17
CA GLU A 136 -9.79 5.85 1.82
C GLU A 136 -9.08 4.76 1.02
N GLN A 137 -9.14 3.52 1.48
CA GLN A 137 -8.59 2.36 0.80
C GLN A 137 -9.71 1.45 0.34
N VAL A 138 -9.69 1.07 -0.93
CA VAL A 138 -10.65 0.11 -1.49
C VAL A 138 -9.88 -1.10 -2.02
N TYR A 139 -10.18 -2.26 -1.48
CA TYR A 139 -9.66 -3.55 -1.91
C TYR A 139 -10.75 -4.27 -2.70
N VAL A 140 -10.50 -4.61 -3.95
CA VAL A 140 -11.38 -5.47 -4.76
C VAL A 140 -10.68 -6.80 -4.95
N ILE A 141 -11.31 -7.86 -4.46
CA ILE A 141 -10.75 -9.21 -4.42
C ILE A 141 -11.57 -10.10 -5.33
N ASN A 142 -10.92 -10.81 -6.25
CA ASN A 142 -11.59 -11.72 -7.17
C ASN A 142 -11.36 -13.20 -6.85
N GLY A 143 -12.09 -14.10 -7.52
CA GLY A 143 -12.05 -15.55 -7.29
C GLY A 143 -10.72 -16.24 -7.61
N PHE A 144 -9.75 -15.55 -8.22
CA PHE A 144 -8.38 -16.04 -8.41
C PHE A 144 -7.44 -15.65 -7.25
N GLY A 145 -7.91 -14.77 -6.33
CA GLY A 145 -7.10 -14.18 -5.28
C GLY A 145 -6.31 -12.95 -5.75
N ASP A 146 -6.63 -12.38 -6.92
CA ASP A 146 -6.08 -11.09 -7.29
C ASP A 146 -6.74 -9.99 -6.46
N ILE A 147 -5.94 -9.02 -6.02
CA ILE A 147 -6.39 -7.92 -5.18
C ILE A 147 -6.01 -6.61 -5.87
N VAL A 148 -7.02 -5.84 -6.25
CA VAL A 148 -6.83 -4.47 -6.72
C VAL A 148 -7.00 -3.52 -5.55
N VAL A 149 -6.00 -2.67 -5.30
CA VAL A 149 -6.02 -1.70 -4.21
C VAL A 149 -6.05 -0.30 -4.78
N SER A 150 -7.06 0.47 -4.41
CA SER A 150 -7.19 1.89 -4.72
C SER A 150 -7.06 2.71 -3.44
N ASN A 151 -6.28 3.79 -3.49
CA ASN A 151 -6.07 4.67 -2.35
C ASN A 151 -6.42 6.10 -2.76
N ASN A 152 -7.32 6.73 -2.00
CA ASN A 152 -7.60 8.17 -2.08
C ASN A 152 -7.01 8.82 -0.83
N ILE A 153 -6.09 9.78 -1.01
CA ILE A 153 -5.28 10.33 0.07
C ILE A 153 -5.53 11.83 0.16
N GLN A 154 -5.81 12.29 1.36
CA GLN A 154 -5.95 13.70 1.70
C GLN A 154 -4.94 14.05 2.80
N ALA A 155 -4.01 14.95 2.50
CA ALA A 155 -3.07 15.47 3.48
C ALA A 155 -3.61 16.77 4.08
N SER A 156 -3.37 16.99 5.37
CA SER A 156 -3.67 18.24 6.04
C SER A 156 -2.74 19.38 5.57
N ASP A 157 -3.11 20.61 5.83
CA ASP A 157 -2.36 21.80 5.39
C ASP A 157 -0.94 21.89 5.97
N VAL A 158 -0.67 21.20 7.07
CA VAL A 158 0.69 21.12 7.65
C VAL A 158 1.64 20.34 6.77
N VAL A 159 1.14 19.45 5.91
CA VAL A 159 1.94 18.65 4.99
C VAL A 159 2.18 19.43 3.71
N THR A 160 3.27 20.14 3.64
CA THR A 160 3.62 20.94 2.45
C THR A 160 4.34 20.11 1.38
N THR A 161 4.92 18.97 1.76
CA THR A 161 5.61 18.04 0.87
C THR A 161 5.65 16.64 1.48
N LEU A 162 5.60 15.61 0.66
CA LEU A 162 5.66 14.21 1.07
C LEU A 162 6.95 13.57 0.51
N PRO A 163 7.72 12.83 1.36
CA PRO A 163 8.89 12.10 0.88
C PRO A 163 8.54 10.89 0.03
N LYS A 164 7.34 10.35 0.26
CA LYS A 164 6.87 9.13 -0.38
C LYS A 164 5.34 9.03 -0.29
N ILE A 165 4.74 8.43 -1.29
CA ILE A 165 3.38 7.88 -1.24
C ILE A 165 3.50 6.41 -1.63
N GLY A 166 3.13 5.51 -0.74
CA GLY A 166 3.28 4.08 -1.02
C GLY A 166 2.54 3.18 -0.04
N THR A 167 2.64 1.90 -0.31
CA THR A 167 2.16 0.82 0.54
C THR A 167 3.36 0.00 1.00
N GLN A 168 3.38 -0.35 2.25
CA GLN A 168 4.39 -1.23 2.84
C GLN A 168 3.75 -2.57 3.18
N LEU A 169 4.43 -3.65 2.83
CA LEU A 169 4.10 -5.01 3.25
C LEU A 169 5.38 -5.72 3.68
N LEU A 170 5.25 -6.62 4.63
CA LEU A 170 6.33 -7.48 5.08
C LEU A 170 6.05 -8.90 4.59
N MET A 171 7.06 -9.52 3.98
CA MET A 171 6.97 -10.90 3.51
C MET A 171 7.82 -11.82 4.38
N PRO A 172 7.44 -13.11 4.54
CA PRO A 172 8.28 -14.10 5.21
C PRO A 172 9.68 -14.21 4.55
N LEU A 173 10.70 -14.51 5.35
CA LEU A 173 12.11 -14.53 4.93
C LEU A 173 12.42 -15.48 3.75
N GLN A 174 11.60 -16.51 3.53
CA GLN A 174 11.74 -17.39 2.39
C GLN A 174 11.53 -16.69 1.05
N TYR A 175 10.81 -15.57 1.02
CA TYR A 175 10.58 -14.76 -0.17
C TYR A 175 11.67 -13.69 -0.31
N ASN A 176 12.92 -14.13 -0.39
CA ASN A 176 14.09 -13.25 -0.45
C ASN A 176 14.55 -12.92 -1.88
N LYS A 177 13.86 -13.41 -2.90
CA LYS A 177 14.13 -13.07 -4.31
C LYS A 177 13.05 -12.15 -4.84
N VAL A 178 13.47 -11.04 -5.42
CA VAL A 178 12.59 -10.05 -6.03
C VAL A 178 12.79 -10.06 -7.53
N LYS A 179 11.70 -10.29 -8.27
CA LYS A 179 11.67 -10.16 -9.72
C LYS A 179 10.68 -9.08 -10.11
N PHE A 180 11.14 -8.10 -10.85
CA PHE A 180 10.29 -6.97 -11.25
C PHE A 180 10.58 -6.54 -12.69
N PHE A 181 9.56 -5.98 -13.34
CA PHE A 181 9.67 -5.30 -14.61
C PHE A 181 9.59 -3.80 -14.38
N GLY A 182 10.62 -3.06 -14.74
CA GLY A 182 10.68 -1.63 -14.51
C GLY A 182 12.03 -1.04 -14.88
N LYS A 183 12.23 0.21 -14.48
CA LYS A 183 13.55 0.85 -14.57
C LYS A 183 14.52 0.24 -13.58
N ASP A 184 15.80 0.36 -13.86
CA ASP A 184 16.87 -0.04 -12.94
C ASP A 184 16.74 0.67 -11.58
N THR A 185 17.26 0.03 -10.54
CA THR A 185 17.12 0.47 -9.14
C THR A 185 18.10 1.59 -8.74
N GLU A 186 18.77 2.22 -9.70
CA GLU A 186 19.61 3.37 -9.39
C GLU A 186 18.76 4.52 -8.82
N ASN A 187 19.12 4.95 -7.62
CA ASN A 187 18.30 5.85 -6.79
C ASN A 187 18.49 7.33 -7.10
N TYR A 188 19.42 7.70 -7.97
CA TYR A 188 19.67 9.10 -8.30
C TYR A 188 18.69 9.60 -9.36
N PRO A 189 17.94 10.69 -9.09
CA PRO A 189 16.93 11.21 -10.00
C PRO A 189 17.48 11.58 -11.39
N ASP A 190 18.70 12.09 -11.47
CA ASP A 190 19.41 12.43 -12.71
C ASP A 190 19.77 11.21 -13.56
N ARG A 191 19.96 10.04 -12.93
CA ARG A 191 20.18 8.77 -13.63
C ARG A 191 18.89 8.06 -14.04
N ASN A 192 17.75 8.52 -13.55
CA ASN A 192 16.46 7.94 -13.86
C ASN A 192 16.14 7.97 -15.37
N SER A 193 16.66 8.93 -16.11
CA SER A 193 16.53 9.00 -17.57
C SER A 193 17.35 7.95 -18.32
N SER A 194 18.47 7.50 -17.74
CA SER A 194 19.37 6.49 -18.32
C SER A 194 19.03 5.06 -17.91
N GLY A 195 18.22 4.89 -16.86
CA GLY A 195 17.79 3.58 -16.37
C GLY A 195 17.06 2.77 -17.44
N LYS A 196 17.53 1.55 -17.72
CA LYS A 196 16.92 0.66 -18.72
C LYS A 196 15.67 -0.01 -18.15
N ILE A 197 14.57 0.00 -18.91
CA ILE A 197 13.36 -0.75 -18.58
C ILE A 197 13.54 -2.19 -19.03
N ARG A 198 13.50 -3.14 -18.10
CA ARG A 198 13.59 -4.58 -18.36
C ARG A 198 13.11 -5.39 -17.15
N VAL A 199 13.17 -6.71 -17.25
CA VAL A 199 12.98 -7.60 -16.09
C VAL A 199 14.28 -7.68 -15.33
N TYR A 200 14.22 -7.42 -14.03
CA TYR A 200 15.31 -7.58 -13.07
C TYR A 200 14.97 -8.69 -12.09
N GLU A 201 15.98 -9.43 -11.65
CA GLU A 201 15.89 -10.42 -10.59
C GLU A 201 17.08 -10.21 -9.66
N ARG A 202 16.81 -9.98 -8.37
CA ARG A 202 17.81 -9.72 -7.35
C ARG A 202 17.40 -10.36 -6.01
N ASN A 203 18.36 -10.61 -5.14
CA ASN A 203 18.01 -10.93 -3.76
C ASN A 203 17.60 -9.66 -3.02
N ALA A 204 16.76 -9.80 -2.00
CA ALA A 204 16.32 -8.64 -1.20
C ALA A 204 17.49 -7.87 -0.59
N ALA A 205 18.57 -8.57 -0.21
CA ALA A 205 19.78 -7.95 0.31
C ALA A 205 20.51 -7.05 -0.71
N ASP A 206 20.36 -7.31 -2.01
CA ASP A 206 21.03 -6.55 -3.06
C ASP A 206 20.42 -5.14 -3.26
N PHE A 207 19.25 -4.89 -2.63
CA PHE A 207 18.63 -3.56 -2.62
C PHE A 207 19.13 -2.69 -1.46
N PHE A 208 19.96 -3.23 -0.60
CA PHE A 208 20.55 -2.50 0.53
C PHE A 208 21.92 -1.97 0.11
N GLU A 209 21.94 -0.76 -0.45
CA GLU A 209 23.18 -0.07 -0.78
C GLU A 209 23.60 0.80 0.39
N LEU A 210 24.83 0.59 0.86
CA LEU A 210 25.50 1.55 1.73
C LEU A 210 25.94 2.71 0.84
N HIS A 211 25.31 3.87 0.99
CA HIS A 211 25.83 5.09 0.41
C HIS A 211 27.06 5.50 1.24
N GLU A 212 28.25 5.27 0.69
CA GLU A 212 29.44 5.92 1.21
C GLU A 212 29.30 7.42 0.92
N GLU A 213 29.48 8.24 1.94
CA GLU A 213 29.63 9.68 1.72
C GLU A 213 30.87 9.90 0.85
N PRO A 214 30.83 10.77 -0.17
CA PRO A 214 31.98 11.09 -0.98
C PRO A 214 33.03 11.86 -0.20
#